data_e33547f7eeb7ce54a5362caf4d7f2c97
#
_entry.id   e33547f7eeb7ce54a5362caf4d7f2c97
#
_cell.length_a   1.000
_cell.length_b   1.000
_cell.length_c   1.000
_cell.angle_alpha   90.00
_cell.angle_beta   90.00
_cell.angle_gamma   90.00
#
_symmetry.space_group_name_H-M   'P 1'
#
loop_
_entity.id
_entity.type
_entity.pdbx_description
1 polymer ?
#
loop_
_entity_poly.entity_id
_entity_poly.type
_entity_poly.pdbx_seq_one_letter_code
_entity_poly.pdbx_strand_id
1 'polypeptide(L)'
;MRKLILAVVAPIAFLFGGAANAAPFFALASWYGPGFYGNLTANGEVYYGDQYTTAHKSLPFGTRVRVTNTRTGQSIVVRVNDRGPYIGAREFDLSRAAAQAVGLIPSGVATLQFEIL
;
A
#
# COMPACT_ATOMS: atom_id res chain seq x y z
N MET A 1 -2.28 -14.02 -39.39
CA MET A 1 -2.27 -13.86 -39.01
C MET A 1 -2.25 -13.70 -38.60
N ARG A 2 -2.22 -13.74 -38.50
CA ARG A 2 -2.09 -13.56 -37.85
C ARG A 2 -2.03 -13.26 -37.08
N LYS A 3 -1.94 -13.31 -36.84
CA LYS A 3 -1.85 -13.03 -35.90
C LYS A 3 -1.82 -13.02 -34.95
N LEU A 4 -1.79 -13.26 -34.99
CA LEU A 4 -1.81 -13.23 -33.90
C LEU A 4 -1.57 -13.25 -33.20
N ILE A 5 -1.55 -13.35 -33.38
CA ILE A 5 -1.38 -13.35 -32.46
C ILE A 5 -1.22 -13.13 -31.72
N LEU A 6 -1.24 -13.26 -31.64
CA LEU A 6 -1.21 -13.07 -30.69
C LEU A 6 -1.23 -12.93 -29.96
N ALA A 7 -1.25 -13.06 -30.27
CA ALA A 7 -1.35 -12.96 -29.35
C ALA A 7 -1.27 -13.05 -28.62
N VAL A 8 -1.27 -13.18 -28.76
CA VAL A 8 -1.20 -13.35 -27.85
C VAL A 8 -0.87 -13.26 -27.20
N VAL A 9 -0.76 -13.24 -27.17
CA VAL A 9 -0.46 -13.23 -26.33
C VAL A 9 -0.37 -12.96 -25.59
N ALA A 10 -0.39 -13.02 -25.43
CA ALA A 10 -0.38 -12.84 -24.46
C ALA A 10 -0.42 -12.92 -23.75
N PRO A 11 -0.56 -13.20 -23.66
CA PRO A 11 -0.60 -13.40 -22.70
C PRO A 11 -0.28 -13.65 -21.99
N ILE A 12 -0.28 -13.82 -21.81
CA ILE A 12 0.05 -14.15 -21.06
C ILE A 12 0.29 -13.85 -20.21
N ALA A 13 0.37 -13.82 -20.12
CA ALA A 13 0.54 -13.55 -19.29
C ALA A 13 0.45 -13.53 -18.58
N PHE A 14 0.39 -13.78 -18.46
CA PHE A 14 0.23 -13.87 -17.64
C PHE A 14 0.10 -14.38 -16.91
N LEU A 15 -0.10 -14.26 -17.06
CA LEU A 15 -0.42 -14.97 -16.36
C LEU A 15 0.13 -15.15 -15.35
N PHE A 16 0.43 -15.25 -15.42
CA PHE A 16 0.90 -15.44 -14.29
C PHE A 16 1.11 -14.36 -13.58
N GLY A 17 1.70 -14.15 -13.19
CA GLY A 17 1.86 -13.08 -12.35
C GLY A 17 0.94 -11.98 -12.61
N GLY A 18 0.27 -12.02 -13.69
CA GLY A 18 -0.70 -10.99 -14.01
C GLY A 18 -1.64 -10.69 -12.89
N ALA A 19 -1.92 -11.68 -12.06
CA ALA A 19 -2.80 -11.48 -10.92
C ALA A 19 -2.29 -10.40 -9.95
N ALA A 20 -1.00 -10.16 -9.92
CA ALA A 20 -0.43 -9.15 -9.04
C ALA A 20 -0.81 -7.73 -9.44
N ASN A 21 -1.26 -7.52 -10.67
CA ASN A 21 -1.54 -6.19 -11.18
C ASN A 21 -3.02 -5.86 -11.07
N ALA A 22 -3.53 -5.89 -9.85
CA ALA A 22 -4.89 -5.49 -9.61
C ALA A 22 -5.07 -4.01 -9.96
N ALA A 23 -6.25 -3.65 -10.48
CA ALA A 23 -6.54 -2.26 -10.79
C ALA A 23 -6.39 -1.38 -9.56
N PRO A 24 -5.93 -0.14 -9.73
CA PRO A 24 -5.85 0.80 -8.63
C PRO A 24 -7.24 1.09 -8.05
N PHE A 25 -7.26 1.39 -6.77
CA PHE A 25 -8.50 1.74 -6.07
C PHE A 25 -8.20 2.87 -5.07
N PHE A 26 -9.26 3.58 -4.69
CA PHE A 26 -9.15 4.63 -3.67
C PHE A 26 -9.60 4.10 -2.32
N ALA A 27 -8.89 4.47 -1.27
CA ALA A 27 -9.22 4.07 0.09
C ALA A 27 -8.78 5.15 1.08
N LEU A 28 -9.46 5.18 2.22
CA LEU A 28 -9.12 6.09 3.29
C LEU A 28 -7.90 5.57 4.04
N ALA A 29 -6.93 6.44 4.25
CA ALA A 29 -5.68 6.10 4.93
C ALA A 29 -5.38 7.10 6.04
N SER A 30 -4.71 6.60 7.07
CA SER A 30 -4.14 7.40 8.16
C SER A 30 -2.68 6.98 8.33
N TRP A 31 -2.04 7.45 9.40
CA TRP A 31 -0.67 7.06 9.69
C TRP A 31 -0.45 6.93 11.20
N TYR A 32 0.55 6.15 11.56
CA TYR A 32 0.92 5.90 12.96
C TYR A 32 1.57 7.13 13.56
N GLY A 33 1.10 7.56 14.73
CA GLY A 33 1.76 8.62 15.49
C GLY A 33 3.01 8.13 16.22
N PRO A 34 3.77 9.07 16.82
CA PRO A 34 5.03 8.72 17.50
C PRO A 34 4.84 7.83 18.74
N GLY A 35 3.63 7.75 19.29
CA GLY A 35 3.36 6.89 20.44
C GLY A 35 3.56 5.41 20.18
N PHE A 36 3.73 4.99 18.93
CA PHE A 36 3.94 3.58 18.57
C PHE A 36 5.39 3.20 18.40
N TYR A 37 6.33 4.14 18.52
CA TYR A 37 7.75 3.85 18.33
C TYR A 37 8.23 2.84 19.37
N GLY A 38 8.95 1.81 18.90
CA GLY A 38 9.47 0.75 19.74
C GLY A 38 8.51 -0.42 19.95
N ASN A 39 7.25 -0.28 19.53
CA ASN A 39 6.28 -1.38 19.64
C ASN A 39 6.47 -2.39 18.51
N LEU A 40 6.09 -3.62 18.78
CA LEU A 40 6.10 -4.66 17.75
C LEU A 40 4.89 -4.49 16.84
N THR A 41 5.10 -4.67 15.55
CA THR A 41 4.02 -4.83 14.59
C THR A 41 3.51 -6.27 14.63
N ALA A 42 2.40 -6.53 13.94
CA ALA A 42 1.79 -7.85 13.95
C ALA A 42 2.69 -8.93 13.35
N ASN A 43 3.62 -8.58 12.45
CA ASN A 43 4.56 -9.55 11.90
C ASN A 43 5.84 -9.68 12.73
N GLY A 44 5.94 -9.02 13.88
CA GLY A 44 7.08 -9.14 14.80
C GLY A 44 8.20 -8.13 14.59
N GLU A 45 8.06 -7.21 13.65
CA GLU A 45 9.04 -6.14 13.46
C GLU A 45 8.85 -5.05 14.50
N VAL A 46 9.93 -4.36 14.84
CA VAL A 46 9.86 -3.19 15.71
C VAL A 46 9.54 -1.96 14.84
N TYR A 47 8.55 -1.18 15.24
CA TYR A 47 8.15 0.02 14.50
C TYR A 47 8.95 1.23 15.00
N TYR A 48 9.64 1.90 14.10
CA TYR A 48 10.28 3.19 14.37
C TYR A 48 9.83 4.30 13.42
N GLY A 49 8.98 3.98 12.46
CA GLY A 49 8.43 4.97 11.55
C GLY A 49 9.35 5.41 10.42
N ASP A 50 10.49 4.77 10.25
CA ASP A 50 11.53 5.19 9.30
C ASP A 50 11.55 4.38 8.00
N GLN A 51 10.71 3.37 7.89
CA GLN A 51 10.59 2.55 6.69
C GLN A 51 9.23 2.75 6.03
N TYR A 52 9.14 2.44 4.75
CA TYR A 52 7.88 2.50 4.01
C TYR A 52 7.07 1.24 4.29
N THR A 53 6.20 1.30 5.29
CA THR A 53 5.35 0.19 5.69
C THR A 53 3.92 0.65 5.90
N THR A 54 3.01 -0.32 5.98
CA THR A 54 1.60 -0.05 6.22
C THR A 54 0.96 -1.17 7.02
N ALA A 55 -0.09 -0.84 7.76
CA ALA A 55 -1.03 -1.81 8.27
C ALA A 55 -2.17 -1.98 7.29
N HIS A 56 -2.69 -3.19 7.20
CA HIS A 56 -3.92 -3.54 6.51
C HIS A 56 -4.58 -4.70 7.24
N LYS A 57 -5.93 -4.77 7.19
CA LYS A 57 -6.65 -5.77 7.97
C LYS A 57 -6.40 -7.20 7.52
N SER A 58 -6.16 -7.43 6.22
CA SER A 58 -6.16 -8.79 5.68
C SER A 58 -5.09 -9.09 4.64
N LEU A 59 -4.48 -8.10 4.00
CA LEU A 59 -3.44 -8.39 3.01
C LEU A 59 -2.29 -9.15 3.65
N PRO A 60 -1.75 -10.17 2.99
CA PRO A 60 -0.63 -10.93 3.55
C PRO A 60 0.55 -10.05 3.90
N PHE A 61 1.26 -10.39 4.97
CA PHE A 61 2.50 -9.69 5.30
C PHE A 61 3.50 -9.82 4.16
N GLY A 62 4.19 -8.73 3.86
CA GLY A 62 5.11 -8.66 2.75
C GLY A 62 4.47 -8.21 1.44
N THR A 63 3.16 -8.12 1.38
CA THR A 63 2.48 -7.59 0.19
C THR A 63 2.98 -6.17 -0.05
N ARG A 64 3.34 -5.90 -1.30
CA ARG A 64 3.81 -4.59 -1.72
C ARG A 64 2.66 -3.84 -2.37
N VAL A 65 2.51 -2.59 -1.99
CA VAL A 65 1.38 -1.76 -2.43
C VAL A 65 1.94 -0.41 -2.86
N ARG A 66 1.60 0.02 -4.07
CA ARG A 66 1.91 1.39 -4.50
C ARG A 66 0.85 2.33 -3.94
N VAL A 67 1.32 3.37 -3.27
CA VAL A 67 0.46 4.40 -2.69
C VAL A 67 0.71 5.69 -3.43
N THR A 68 -0.35 6.30 -3.93
CA THR A 68 -0.26 7.56 -4.66
C THR A 68 -1.21 8.59 -4.06
N ASN A 69 -0.67 9.77 -3.78
CA ASN A 69 -1.49 10.93 -3.45
C ASN A 69 -1.78 11.66 -4.76
N THR A 70 -2.99 11.54 -5.27
CA THR A 70 -3.34 12.10 -6.58
C THR A 70 -3.39 13.62 -6.59
N ARG A 71 -3.49 14.23 -5.40
CA ARG A 71 -3.45 15.70 -5.30
C ARG A 71 -2.05 16.26 -5.53
N THR A 72 -1.02 15.52 -5.14
CA THR A 72 0.38 15.97 -5.25
C THR A 72 1.15 15.23 -6.34
N GLY A 73 0.66 14.07 -6.76
CA GLY A 73 1.36 13.20 -7.71
C GLY A 73 2.45 12.35 -7.07
N GLN A 74 2.67 12.48 -5.76
CA GLN A 74 3.70 11.70 -5.07
C GLN A 74 3.26 10.24 -4.96
N SER A 75 4.20 9.32 -5.17
CA SER A 75 3.93 7.89 -5.18
C SER A 75 5.11 7.13 -4.60
N ILE A 76 4.81 6.12 -3.78
CA ILE A 76 5.82 5.26 -3.17
C ILE A 76 5.29 3.83 -3.14
N VAL A 77 6.17 2.89 -2.82
CA VAL A 77 5.78 1.50 -2.56
C VAL A 77 5.99 1.21 -1.08
N VAL A 78 4.97 0.66 -0.44
CA VAL A 78 5.02 0.24 0.95
C VAL A 78 4.85 -1.28 1.03
N ARG A 79 5.29 -1.88 2.14
CA ARG A 79 5.01 -3.30 2.40
C ARG A 79 4.11 -3.44 3.62
N VAL A 80 3.24 -4.43 3.58
CA VAL A 80 2.33 -4.72 4.69
C VAL A 80 3.11 -5.48 5.76
N ASN A 81 3.14 -4.94 6.98
CA ASN A 81 3.79 -5.59 8.12
C ASN A 81 2.95 -5.58 9.39
N ASP A 82 1.73 -5.06 9.34
CA ASP A 82 0.91 -4.91 10.52
C ASP A 82 -0.57 -5.13 10.20
N ARG A 83 -1.39 -5.24 11.24
CA ARG A 83 -2.84 -5.40 11.13
C ARG A 83 -3.54 -4.15 11.63
N GLY A 84 -4.68 -3.85 11.04
CA GLY A 84 -5.45 -2.64 11.29
C GLY A 84 -5.50 -1.81 10.02
N PRO A 85 -5.98 -0.57 10.13
CA PRO A 85 -6.61 0.07 11.29
C PRO A 85 -8.03 -0.44 11.52
N TYR A 86 -8.49 -0.32 12.77
CA TYR A 86 -9.82 -0.80 13.15
C TYR A 86 -10.74 0.35 13.53
N ILE A 87 -10.45 1.57 13.05
CA ILE A 87 -11.20 2.77 13.37
C ILE A 87 -11.92 3.24 12.11
N GLY A 88 -13.23 3.33 12.17
CA GLY A 88 -14.05 3.86 11.09
C GLY A 88 -13.82 3.13 9.78
N ALA A 89 -13.83 3.88 8.68
CA ALA A 89 -13.69 3.35 7.34
C ALA A 89 -12.24 3.32 6.84
N ARG A 90 -11.26 3.53 7.71
CA ARG A 90 -9.85 3.52 7.33
C ARG A 90 -9.45 2.13 6.89
N GLU A 91 -8.72 2.06 5.78
CA GLU A 91 -8.29 0.78 5.22
C GLU A 91 -6.78 0.57 5.35
N PHE A 92 -6.00 1.63 5.33
CA PHE A 92 -4.54 1.57 5.47
C PHE A 92 -4.09 2.53 6.56
N ASP A 93 -3.06 2.11 7.30
CA ASP A 93 -2.41 2.95 8.28
C ASP A 93 -0.92 2.97 7.97
N LEU A 94 -0.45 4.09 7.39
CA LEU A 94 0.90 4.20 6.87
C LEU A 94 1.89 4.46 7.99
N SER A 95 3.14 4.03 7.79
CA SER A 95 4.24 4.49 8.62
C SER A 95 4.42 5.99 8.46
N ARG A 96 5.13 6.60 9.41
CA ARG A 96 5.41 8.04 9.34
C ARG A 96 6.19 8.39 8.09
N ALA A 97 7.24 7.61 7.77
CA ALA A 97 8.03 7.87 6.57
C ALA A 97 7.19 7.80 5.30
N ALA A 98 6.31 6.81 5.19
CA ALA A 98 5.41 6.70 4.05
C ALA A 98 4.45 7.89 3.98
N ALA A 99 3.88 8.26 5.10
CA ALA A 99 2.95 9.39 5.17
C ALA A 99 3.63 10.70 4.77
N GLN A 100 4.86 10.91 5.21
CA GLN A 100 5.63 12.08 4.79
C GLN A 100 5.88 12.10 3.28
N ALA A 101 6.26 10.94 2.74
CA ALA A 101 6.62 10.84 1.33
C ALA A 101 5.45 11.14 0.40
N VAL A 102 4.22 10.85 0.82
CA VAL A 102 3.03 11.12 0.01
C VAL A 102 2.25 12.36 0.47
N GLY A 103 2.80 13.12 1.43
CA GLY A 103 2.18 14.37 1.86
C GLY A 103 0.94 14.19 2.72
N LEU A 104 0.82 13.07 3.44
CA LEU A 104 -0.35 12.79 4.28
C LEU A 104 -0.29 13.47 5.64
N ILE A 105 0.90 13.78 6.15
CA ILE A 105 1.11 14.26 7.52
C ILE A 105 0.19 15.44 7.90
N PRO A 106 0.11 16.50 7.06
CA PRO A 106 -0.68 17.67 7.48
C PRO A 106 -2.16 17.36 7.72
N SER A 107 -2.77 16.50 6.92
CA SER A 107 -4.19 16.16 7.07
C SER A 107 -4.42 15.02 8.05
N GLY A 108 -3.43 14.16 8.25
CA GLY A 108 -3.53 12.99 9.12
C GLY A 108 -4.36 11.84 8.57
N VAL A 109 -5.41 12.13 7.83
CA VAL A 109 -6.30 11.16 7.20
C VAL A 109 -6.70 11.71 5.84
N ALA A 110 -6.63 10.89 4.81
CA ALA A 110 -7.03 11.29 3.47
C ALA A 110 -7.34 10.06 2.61
N THR A 111 -8.08 10.29 1.54
CA THR A 111 -8.28 9.28 0.50
C THR A 111 -7.06 9.31 -0.41
N LEU A 112 -6.41 8.14 -0.54
CA LEU A 112 -5.26 7.96 -1.42
C LEU A 112 -5.58 6.86 -2.43
N GLN A 113 -4.75 6.73 -3.45
CA GLN A 113 -4.89 5.67 -4.44
C GLN A 113 -3.90 4.56 -4.11
N PHE A 114 -4.36 3.32 -4.19
CA PHE A 114 -3.58 2.12 -3.87
C PHE A 114 -3.60 1.17 -5.04
N GLU A 115 -2.48 0.49 -5.24
CA GLU A 115 -2.35 -0.56 -6.24
C GLU A 115 -1.54 -1.69 -5.65
N ILE A 116 -2.15 -2.88 -5.57
CA ILE A 116 -1.47 -4.07 -5.04
C ILE A 116 -0.55 -4.61 -6.14
N LEU A 117 0.71 -4.75 -5.81
CA LEU A 117 1.74 -5.16 -6.76
C LEU A 117 1.98 -6.68 -6.76
#